data_9d8e74d7d3cad299ecd292fc98dd76c1
#
_entry.id   9d8e74d7d3cad299ecd292fc98dd76c1
#
_cell.length_a   1.000
_cell.length_b   1.000
_cell.length_c   1.000
_cell.angle_alpha   90.00
_cell.angle_beta   90.00
_cell.angle_gamma   90.00
#
_symmetry.space_group_name_H-M   'P 1'
#
loop_
_entity.id
_entity.type
_entity.pdbx_description
1 polymer ?
#
loop_
_entity_poly.entity_id
_entity_poly.type
_entity_poly.pdbx_seq_one_letter_code
_entity_poly.pdbx_strand_id
1 'polypeptide(L)'
;MTACWIAVTNAGGAAGFPFPPVDVGHVAPVVDALADRLDPDRSRILVARIGGSLAGWVVLRRDASPLIAHWGVVNHLQTQLTYRNEGIGSALMRRLREVARDDMRLEQLHLAVRGGMGLEAFYSRLGWRVTGRWPGKLRLAPDDTRDEVLMILAPL
;
A
#
# COMPACT_ATOMS: atom_id res chain seq x y z
N MET A 1 -12.04 -4.30 -5.95
CA MET A 1 -10.98 -3.34 -5.57
C MET A 1 -11.42 -1.91 -5.83
N THR A 2 -11.94 -1.58 -7.00
CA THR A 2 -12.34 -0.22 -7.41
C THR A 2 -13.24 0.49 -6.41
N ALA A 3 -14.38 -0.11 -6.02
CA ALA A 3 -15.31 0.49 -5.04
C ALA A 3 -14.65 0.75 -3.67
N CYS A 4 -13.82 -0.18 -3.20
CA CYS A 4 -13.06 0.02 -1.95
C CYS A 4 -12.11 1.21 -2.07
N TRP A 5 -11.41 1.32 -3.18
CA TRP A 5 -10.44 2.39 -3.39
C TRP A 5 -11.12 3.77 -3.48
N ILE A 6 -12.24 3.87 -4.20
CA ILE A 6 -13.06 5.08 -4.23
C ILE A 6 -13.49 5.49 -2.82
N ALA A 7 -14.08 4.56 -2.07
CA ALA A 7 -14.56 4.82 -0.72
C ALA A 7 -13.45 5.29 0.22
N VAL A 8 -12.29 4.62 0.20
CA VAL A 8 -11.13 4.97 1.03
C VAL A 8 -10.56 6.33 0.67
N THR A 9 -10.44 6.64 -0.63
CA THR A 9 -9.93 7.94 -1.09
C THR A 9 -10.85 9.08 -0.67
N ASN A 10 -12.16 8.93 -0.92
CA ASN A 10 -13.16 9.97 -0.63
C ASN A 10 -13.39 10.18 0.87
N ALA A 11 -13.03 9.20 1.69
CA ALA A 11 -12.99 9.33 3.15
C ALA A 11 -11.66 9.93 3.68
N GLY A 12 -10.84 10.53 2.81
CA GLY A 12 -9.57 11.16 3.17
C GLY A 12 -8.42 10.17 3.40
N GLY A 13 -8.55 8.91 3.02
CA GLY A 13 -7.47 7.92 3.15
C GLY A 13 -6.27 8.23 2.25
N ALA A 14 -5.08 7.78 2.66
CA ALA A 14 -3.84 7.93 1.89
C ALA A 14 -3.79 6.91 0.74
N ALA A 15 -4.68 7.04 -0.23
CA ALA A 15 -4.98 6.01 -1.21
C ALA A 15 -4.41 6.27 -2.62
N GLY A 16 -3.48 7.21 -2.77
CA GLY A 16 -2.75 7.40 -4.03
C GLY A 16 -3.44 8.27 -5.09
N PHE A 17 -4.59 8.85 -4.80
CA PHE A 17 -5.24 9.81 -5.69
C PHE A 17 -5.17 11.24 -5.14
N PRO A 18 -4.84 12.25 -5.97
CA PRO A 18 -4.98 13.66 -5.63
C PRO A 18 -6.43 14.13 -5.83
N PHE A 19 -6.76 15.27 -5.23
CA PHE A 19 -7.98 16.02 -5.50
C PHE A 19 -9.29 15.21 -5.40
N PRO A 20 -9.59 14.58 -4.24
CA PRO A 20 -10.88 13.96 -4.04
C PRO A 20 -12.03 15.00 -4.15
N PRO A 21 -13.26 14.60 -4.52
CA PRO A 21 -13.69 13.21 -4.67
C PRO A 21 -13.27 12.57 -6.00
N VAL A 22 -13.00 11.27 -5.94
CA VAL A 22 -12.75 10.43 -7.12
C VAL A 22 -13.95 9.52 -7.39
N ASP A 23 -14.10 9.09 -8.63
CA ASP A 23 -15.16 8.20 -9.09
C ASP A 23 -14.60 6.97 -9.82
N VAL A 24 -15.49 6.18 -10.42
CA VAL A 24 -15.12 4.98 -11.17
C VAL A 24 -14.23 5.29 -12.38
N GLY A 25 -14.48 6.42 -13.05
CA GLY A 25 -13.68 6.83 -14.22
C GLY A 25 -12.22 7.13 -13.87
N HIS A 26 -11.97 7.62 -12.66
CA HIS A 26 -10.62 7.86 -12.15
C HIS A 26 -9.92 6.57 -11.69
N VAL A 27 -10.66 5.67 -11.01
CA VAL A 27 -10.06 4.54 -10.28
C VAL A 27 -10.02 3.26 -11.10
N ALA A 28 -11.04 2.97 -11.94
CA ALA A 28 -11.09 1.72 -12.69
C ALA A 28 -9.88 1.55 -13.62
N PRO A 29 -9.46 2.55 -14.42
CA PRO A 29 -8.28 2.40 -15.29
C PRO A 29 -6.99 2.08 -14.52
N VAL A 30 -6.85 2.59 -13.29
CA VAL A 30 -5.68 2.31 -12.45
C VAL A 30 -5.73 0.87 -11.91
N VAL A 31 -6.91 0.37 -11.54
CA VAL A 31 -7.10 -1.02 -11.11
C VAL A 31 -6.85 -1.98 -12.27
N ASP A 32 -7.35 -1.68 -13.47
CA ASP A 32 -7.15 -2.48 -14.67
C ASP A 32 -5.65 -2.52 -15.04
N ALA A 33 -4.99 -1.37 -15.09
CA ALA A 33 -3.55 -1.29 -15.33
C ALA A 33 -2.71 -2.01 -14.25
N LEU A 34 -3.21 -2.08 -13.02
CA LEU A 34 -2.57 -2.82 -11.95
C LEU A 34 -2.70 -4.32 -12.16
N ALA A 35 -3.87 -4.79 -12.63
CA ALA A 35 -4.12 -6.19 -12.98
C ALA A 35 -3.31 -6.62 -14.21
N ASP A 36 -3.28 -5.81 -15.26
CA ASP A 36 -2.54 -6.08 -16.50
C ASP A 36 -1.02 -6.16 -16.30
N ARG A 37 -0.50 -5.49 -15.27
CA ARG A 37 0.93 -5.49 -14.93
C ARG A 37 1.31 -6.54 -13.89
N LEU A 38 0.40 -7.45 -13.55
CA LEU A 38 0.75 -8.56 -12.66
C LEU A 38 1.70 -9.50 -13.36
N ASP A 39 2.84 -9.70 -12.73
CA ASP A 39 3.88 -10.62 -13.13
C ASP A 39 3.97 -11.71 -12.04
N PRO A 40 3.70 -12.99 -12.34
CA PRO A 40 3.72 -14.06 -11.35
C PRO A 40 5.05 -14.20 -10.60
N ASP A 41 6.16 -13.79 -11.22
CA ASP A 41 7.48 -13.89 -10.60
C ASP A 41 7.83 -12.64 -9.78
N ARG A 42 7.18 -11.51 -10.05
CA ARG A 42 7.55 -10.21 -9.47
C ARG A 42 6.46 -9.50 -8.69
N SER A 43 5.20 -9.94 -8.81
CA SER A 43 4.07 -9.24 -8.19
C SER A 43 3.19 -10.17 -7.38
N ARG A 44 2.63 -9.66 -6.30
CA ARG A 44 1.56 -10.32 -5.53
C ARG A 44 0.49 -9.30 -5.16
N ILE A 45 -0.77 -9.69 -5.30
CA ILE A 45 -1.89 -9.00 -4.67
C ILE A 45 -2.44 -9.92 -3.58
N LEU A 46 -2.37 -9.47 -2.34
CA LEU A 46 -3.00 -10.15 -1.22
C LEU A 46 -4.37 -9.52 -0.97
N VAL A 47 -5.37 -10.36 -0.77
CA VAL A 47 -6.75 -9.95 -0.58
C VAL A 47 -7.28 -10.56 0.71
N ALA A 48 -7.84 -9.73 1.59
CA ALA A 48 -8.61 -10.18 2.74
C ALA A 48 -10.11 -10.18 2.41
N ARG A 49 -10.81 -11.25 2.81
CA ARG A 49 -12.25 -11.39 2.63
C ARG A 49 -12.92 -11.74 3.96
N ILE A 50 -14.13 -11.20 4.18
CA ILE A 50 -15.01 -11.54 5.29
C ILE A 50 -16.37 -11.87 4.69
N GLY A 51 -16.91 -13.07 4.96
CA GLY A 51 -18.18 -13.52 4.42
C GLY A 51 -18.24 -13.46 2.88
N GLY A 52 -17.10 -13.69 2.18
CA GLY A 52 -16.99 -13.58 0.72
C GLY A 52 -16.77 -12.15 0.21
N SER A 53 -17.03 -11.12 1.00
CA SER A 53 -16.84 -9.72 0.64
C SER A 53 -15.37 -9.27 0.78
N LEU A 54 -14.95 -8.34 -0.08
CA LEU A 54 -13.62 -7.73 0.00
C LEU A 54 -13.52 -6.89 1.27
N ALA A 55 -12.62 -7.26 2.19
CA ALA A 55 -12.34 -6.52 3.41
C ALA A 55 -11.09 -5.62 3.30
N GLY A 56 -10.14 -6.02 2.47
CA GLY A 56 -8.94 -5.22 2.23
C GLY A 56 -8.01 -5.89 1.22
N TRP A 57 -6.97 -5.17 0.81
CA TRP A 57 -5.98 -5.66 -0.14
C TRP A 57 -4.67 -4.87 -0.04
N VAL A 58 -3.59 -5.47 -0.55
CA VAL A 58 -2.26 -4.87 -0.62
C VAL A 58 -1.50 -5.44 -1.81
N VAL A 59 -0.61 -4.65 -2.39
CA VAL A 59 0.24 -5.04 -3.51
C VAL A 59 1.69 -5.10 -3.05
N LEU A 60 2.38 -6.16 -3.45
CA LEU A 60 3.82 -6.33 -3.32
C LEU A 60 4.44 -6.46 -4.72
N ARG A 61 5.52 -5.75 -4.97
CA ARG A 61 6.28 -5.82 -6.22
C ARG A 61 7.77 -5.91 -5.95
N ARG A 62 8.44 -6.81 -6.70
CA ARG A 62 9.90 -6.82 -6.84
C ARG A 62 10.28 -5.94 -8.03
N ASP A 63 11.35 -5.18 -7.92
CA ASP A 63 11.90 -4.44 -9.07
C ASP A 63 12.52 -5.38 -10.11
N ALA A 64 12.54 -4.93 -11.35
CA ALA A 64 13.13 -5.70 -12.45
C ALA A 64 14.65 -5.63 -12.47
N SER A 65 15.24 -4.59 -11.88
CA SER A 65 16.68 -4.39 -11.84
C SER A 65 17.37 -5.40 -10.92
N PRO A 66 18.38 -6.14 -11.39
CA PRO A 66 19.16 -7.06 -10.55
C PRO A 66 19.81 -6.37 -9.34
N LEU A 67 20.14 -5.08 -9.45
CA LEU A 67 20.76 -4.32 -8.37
C LEU A 67 19.89 -4.21 -7.12
N ILE A 68 18.58 -4.26 -7.28
CA ILE A 68 17.60 -4.08 -6.22
C ILE A 68 16.57 -5.23 -6.16
N ALA A 69 16.83 -6.34 -6.84
CA ALA A 69 15.93 -7.50 -6.88
C ALA A 69 15.80 -8.25 -5.54
N HIS A 70 16.65 -7.94 -4.56
CA HIS A 70 16.59 -8.49 -3.21
C HIS A 70 15.54 -7.81 -2.31
N TRP A 71 14.90 -6.76 -2.77
CA TRP A 71 13.86 -6.07 -2.01
C TRP A 71 12.58 -5.85 -2.79
N GLY A 72 11.49 -5.64 -2.05
CA GLY A 72 10.17 -5.38 -2.63
C GLY A 72 9.58 -4.06 -2.17
N VAL A 73 8.69 -3.52 -3.01
CA VAL A 73 7.91 -2.32 -2.71
C VAL A 73 6.48 -2.72 -2.37
N VAL A 74 6.00 -2.25 -1.23
CA VAL A 74 4.61 -2.42 -0.80
C VAL A 74 3.81 -1.19 -1.19
N ASN A 75 2.71 -1.42 -1.90
CA ASN A 75 1.83 -0.38 -2.40
C ASN A 75 0.37 -0.67 -2.04
N HIS A 76 -0.43 0.38 -1.99
CA HIS A 76 -1.89 0.30 -1.98
C HIS A 76 -2.49 -0.55 -0.85
N LEU A 77 -1.90 -0.56 0.36
CA LEU A 77 -2.59 -1.17 1.49
C LEU A 77 -3.90 -0.44 1.75
N GLN A 78 -5.00 -1.16 1.61
CA GLN A 78 -6.33 -0.60 1.83
C GLN A 78 -7.20 -1.55 2.64
N THR A 79 -7.99 -0.97 3.54
CA THR A 79 -9.04 -1.67 4.28
C THR A 79 -10.37 -0.97 4.01
N GLN A 80 -11.38 -1.75 3.63
CA GLN A 80 -12.73 -1.27 3.45
C GLN A 80 -13.22 -0.53 4.71
N LEU A 81 -13.90 0.59 4.52
CA LEU A 81 -14.26 1.48 5.65
C LEU A 81 -15.02 0.75 6.76
N THR A 82 -15.92 -0.15 6.38
CA THR A 82 -16.75 -0.95 7.31
C THR A 82 -15.95 -1.95 8.16
N TYR A 83 -14.73 -2.30 7.74
CA TYR A 83 -13.85 -3.25 8.44
C TYR A 83 -12.60 -2.58 9.02
N ARG A 84 -12.60 -1.24 9.15
CA ARG A 84 -11.50 -0.53 9.81
C ARG A 84 -11.47 -0.85 11.30
N ASN A 85 -10.27 -0.81 11.88
CA ASN A 85 -9.99 -1.11 13.28
C ASN A 85 -10.22 -2.58 13.70
N GLU A 86 -10.53 -3.47 12.77
CA GLU A 86 -10.66 -4.93 12.98
C GLU A 86 -9.36 -5.71 12.73
N GLY A 87 -8.24 -5.03 12.60
CA GLY A 87 -6.93 -5.65 12.41
C GLY A 87 -6.61 -6.16 11.00
N ILE A 88 -7.50 -5.93 10.00
CA ILE A 88 -7.33 -6.39 8.62
C ILE A 88 -6.02 -5.89 7.99
N GLY A 89 -5.71 -4.61 8.13
CA GLY A 89 -4.46 -4.04 7.61
C GLY A 89 -3.23 -4.72 8.21
N SER A 90 -3.25 -4.97 9.52
CA SER A 90 -2.15 -5.66 10.21
C SER A 90 -2.02 -7.12 9.78
N ALA A 91 -3.14 -7.82 9.56
CA ALA A 91 -3.16 -9.19 9.07
C ALA A 91 -2.58 -9.29 7.65
N LEU A 92 -3.01 -8.38 6.75
CA LEU A 92 -2.48 -8.27 5.40
C LEU A 92 -0.96 -8.04 5.40
N MET A 93 -0.47 -7.11 6.24
CA MET A 93 0.96 -6.80 6.30
C MET A 93 1.80 -7.95 6.87
N ARG A 94 1.29 -8.68 7.88
CA ARG A 94 1.97 -9.87 8.40
C ARG A 94 2.05 -10.97 7.33
N ARG A 95 0.92 -11.26 6.66
CA ARG A 95 0.91 -12.26 5.58
C ARG A 95 1.80 -11.86 4.41
N LEU A 96 1.82 -10.57 4.05
CA LEU A 96 2.69 -10.04 3.01
C LEU A 96 4.17 -10.25 3.33
N ARG A 97 4.59 -10.05 4.59
CA ARG A 97 5.96 -10.33 5.04
C ARG A 97 6.34 -11.80 4.85
N GLU A 98 5.46 -12.73 5.20
CA GLU A 98 5.67 -14.17 4.98
C GLU A 98 5.85 -14.48 3.49
N VAL A 99 4.93 -14.00 2.64
CA VAL A 99 5.00 -14.17 1.18
C VAL A 99 6.28 -13.56 0.61
N ALA A 100 6.68 -12.39 1.06
CA ALA A 100 7.91 -11.75 0.62
C ALA A 100 9.15 -12.59 0.93
N ARG A 101 9.24 -13.09 2.18
CA ARG A 101 10.37 -13.87 2.65
C ARG A 101 10.37 -15.29 2.04
N ASP A 102 9.25 -16.00 2.13
CA ASP A 102 9.21 -17.44 1.89
C ASP A 102 8.97 -17.77 0.40
N ASP A 103 8.05 -17.04 -0.27
CA ASP A 103 7.69 -17.30 -1.66
C ASP A 103 8.58 -16.52 -2.63
N MET A 104 8.82 -15.23 -2.34
CA MET A 104 9.56 -14.34 -3.23
C MET A 104 11.05 -14.23 -2.88
N ARG A 105 11.51 -14.78 -1.75
CA ARG A 105 12.93 -14.74 -1.32
C ARG A 105 13.49 -13.33 -1.26
N LEU A 106 12.67 -12.39 -0.79
CA LEU A 106 13.11 -11.01 -0.57
C LEU A 106 13.78 -10.88 0.81
N GLU A 107 14.73 -9.98 0.91
CA GLU A 107 15.48 -9.73 2.15
C GLU A 107 14.90 -8.55 2.94
N GLN A 108 14.25 -7.63 2.24
CA GLN A 108 13.67 -6.42 2.82
C GLN A 108 12.49 -5.88 2.02
N LEU A 109 11.65 -5.08 2.69
CA LEU A 109 10.52 -4.40 2.09
C LEU A 109 10.63 -2.89 2.29
N HIS A 110 10.17 -2.16 1.29
CA HIS A 110 10.08 -0.71 1.29
C HIS A 110 8.65 -0.26 1.08
N LEU A 111 8.29 0.85 1.67
CA LEU A 111 7.05 1.57 1.38
C LEU A 111 7.25 3.07 1.59
N ALA A 112 6.34 3.83 1.00
CA ALA A 112 6.22 5.25 1.24
C ALA A 112 4.81 5.57 1.73
N VAL A 113 4.70 6.43 2.74
CA VAL A 113 3.41 6.83 3.30
C VAL A 113 3.26 8.35 3.28
N ARG A 114 2.00 8.79 3.22
CA ARG A 114 1.67 10.19 3.39
C ARG A 114 1.90 10.60 4.84
N GLY A 115 2.73 11.62 5.05
CA GLY A 115 2.99 12.20 6.36
C GLY A 115 1.76 12.87 6.97
N GLY A 116 1.72 12.94 8.29
CA GLY A 116 0.64 13.59 9.04
C GLY A 116 -0.66 12.79 9.17
N MET A 117 -0.67 11.52 8.78
CA MET A 117 -1.84 10.64 8.83
C MET A 117 -1.77 9.57 9.94
N GLY A 118 -0.74 9.60 10.79
CA GLY A 118 -0.51 8.58 11.81
C GLY A 118 -0.09 7.21 11.25
N LEU A 119 0.19 7.12 9.96
CA LEU A 119 0.55 5.86 9.30
C LEU A 119 1.92 5.35 9.74
N GLU A 120 2.85 6.25 10.05
CA GLU A 120 4.17 5.89 10.58
C GLU A 120 4.04 5.05 11.86
N ALA A 121 3.16 5.45 12.77
CA ALA A 121 2.90 4.70 14.01
C ALA A 121 2.28 3.32 13.75
N PHE A 122 1.38 3.22 12.76
CA PHE A 122 0.81 1.93 12.35
C PHE A 122 1.90 0.98 11.85
N TYR A 123 2.75 1.41 10.93
CA TYR A 123 3.81 0.59 10.37
C TYR A 123 4.91 0.29 11.40
N SER A 124 5.26 1.24 12.27
CA SER A 124 6.26 1.02 13.33
C SER A 124 5.85 -0.11 14.28
N ARG A 125 4.55 -0.24 14.62
CA ARG A 125 4.05 -1.39 15.41
C ARG A 125 4.20 -2.73 14.70
N LEU A 126 4.41 -2.74 13.39
CA LEU A 126 4.65 -3.94 12.56
C LEU A 126 6.15 -4.16 12.27
N GLY A 127 7.03 -3.41 12.95
CA GLY A 127 8.48 -3.55 12.82
C GLY A 127 9.13 -2.68 11.75
N TRP A 128 8.35 -1.84 11.05
CA TRP A 128 8.89 -0.91 10.07
C TRP A 128 9.59 0.27 10.76
N ARG A 129 10.65 0.78 10.13
CA ARG A 129 11.37 1.96 10.62
C ARG A 129 11.45 3.03 9.53
N VAL A 130 11.38 4.28 9.91
CA VAL A 130 11.56 5.42 9.00
C VAL A 130 13.03 5.48 8.57
N THR A 131 13.26 5.65 7.27
CA THR A 131 14.60 5.81 6.67
C THR A 131 14.80 7.17 6.03
N GLY A 132 13.73 7.89 5.76
CA GLY A 132 13.81 9.21 5.17
C GLY A 132 12.46 9.89 5.09
N ARG A 133 12.52 11.19 4.77
CA ARG A 133 11.34 12.02 4.57
C ARG A 133 11.60 12.95 3.39
N TRP A 134 10.62 13.07 2.54
CA TRP A 134 10.65 13.95 1.38
C TRP A 134 9.66 15.10 1.62
N PRO A 135 10.15 16.27 2.04
CA PRO A 135 9.28 17.39 2.41
C PRO A 135 8.44 17.88 1.23
N GLY A 136 7.14 18.08 1.46
CA GLY A 136 6.21 18.68 0.49
C GLY A 136 6.03 17.92 -0.82
N LYS A 137 6.45 16.66 -0.90
CA LYS A 137 6.42 15.87 -2.15
C LYS A 137 5.03 15.65 -2.72
N LEU A 138 4.04 15.48 -1.84
CA LEU A 138 2.67 15.13 -2.25
C LEU A 138 1.79 16.37 -2.26
N ARG A 139 1.18 16.67 -3.40
CA ARG A 139 0.15 17.72 -3.50
C ARG A 139 -1.22 17.07 -3.61
N LEU A 140 -2.06 17.31 -2.61
CA LEU A 140 -3.41 16.75 -2.50
C LEU A 140 -4.49 17.73 -2.97
N ALA A 141 -4.22 19.02 -2.78
CA ALA A 141 -5.01 20.15 -3.26
C ALA A 141 -4.07 21.33 -3.54
N PRO A 142 -4.53 22.42 -4.17
CA PRO A 142 -3.70 23.58 -4.47
C PRO A 142 -2.95 24.14 -3.25
N ASP A 143 -3.58 24.08 -2.08
CA ASP A 143 -3.11 24.57 -0.78
C ASP A 143 -2.77 23.47 0.24
N ASP A 144 -2.87 22.19 -0.14
CA ASP A 144 -2.55 21.05 0.73
C ASP A 144 -1.39 20.23 0.16
N THR A 145 -0.20 20.44 0.70
CA THR A 145 0.99 19.63 0.42
C THR A 145 1.37 18.81 1.65
N ARG A 146 1.84 17.59 1.43
CA ARG A 146 2.25 16.66 2.48
C ARG A 146 3.61 16.06 2.18
N ASP A 147 4.33 15.74 3.24
CA ASP A 147 5.56 14.97 3.13
C ASP A 147 5.25 13.53 2.70
N GLU A 148 6.21 12.91 2.02
CA GLU A 148 6.26 11.48 1.86
C GLU A 148 7.31 10.91 2.80
N VAL A 149 6.93 9.94 3.63
CA VAL A 149 7.80 9.27 4.59
C VAL A 149 8.18 7.91 4.06
N LEU A 150 9.47 7.67 3.92
CA LEU A 150 10.04 6.40 3.45
C LEU A 150 10.27 5.47 4.63
N MET A 151 9.81 4.24 4.52
CA MET A 151 9.96 3.24 5.57
C MET A 151 10.49 1.91 5.02
N ILE A 152 11.23 1.19 5.85
CA ILE A 152 11.81 -0.12 5.55
C ILE A 152 11.44 -1.14 6.63
N LEU A 153 11.24 -2.37 6.20
CA LEU A 153 11.20 -3.56 7.05
C LEU A 153 12.35 -4.49 6.64
N ALA A 154 13.34 -4.62 7.51
CA ALA A 154 14.52 -5.47 7.32
C ALA A 154 15.10 -5.85 8.68
N PRO A 155 15.58 -7.12 8.84
CA PRO A 155 15.40 -8.27 7.94
C PRO A 155 13.95 -8.80 7.92
N LEU A 156 13.60 -9.58 6.88
CA LEU A 156 12.28 -10.24 6.77
C LEU A 156 12.21 -11.55 7.56
#